data_4e071e36f3c58f3304553821b3d16653
#
_entry.id   4e071e36f3c58f3304553821b3d16653
#
_cell.length_a   1.000
_cell.length_b   1.000
_cell.length_c   1.000
_cell.angle_alpha   90.00
_cell.angle_beta   90.00
_cell.angle_gamma   90.00
#
_symmetry.space_group_name_H-M   'P 1'
#
loop_
_entity.id
_entity.type
_entity.pdbx_description
1 polymer ?
#
loop_
_entity_poly.entity_id
_entity_poly.type
_entity_poly.pdbx_seq_one_letter_code
_entity_poly.pdbx_strand_id
1 'polypeptide(L)'
;VRVAIITESFLPQVNGVTNSVLRVLEHLRDNGHEALVLAPGDAQTPREYAGFPVIPLASLHWPGYQDVRVSTSPQWTMERYLAEFEPDVVHLAGPFMIGYKGALAAASLGVPVVAIYQTDIPSYAGRYGLGKLEFYGWYRVRQIHSLAVATYAPSTFSRDQLVSHGVPRVGIWGRGVDKVRFNPSKYSQELHDKWAPHGEVVVGYMGRLAAEKRVADMANLADIPNTKLVIVGNGPARSELEKQLPNAVFTGGLGGEELPRAVASMDVFCSTGELETFCQAVQEAKACGVPVISPRKGGPIDLIDPSRTGWLYEPGDMADFRSRVVDLVGDDYKRRAMGVAARASIENRTWENLCSELVVHYEDAIRLAGRSTRIRAAL
;
A
#
# COMPACT_ATOMS: atom_id res chain seq x y z
N VAL A 1 2.22 -15.67 -20.08
CA VAL A 1 2.76 -14.30 -20.22
C VAL A 1 4.13 -14.23 -19.57
N ARG A 2 5.09 -13.59 -20.21
CA ARG A 2 6.43 -13.29 -19.69
C ARG A 2 6.46 -11.84 -19.19
N VAL A 3 6.64 -11.64 -17.89
CA VAL A 3 6.52 -10.32 -17.25
C VAL A 3 7.88 -9.86 -16.71
N ALA A 4 8.41 -8.72 -17.17
CA ALA A 4 9.55 -8.09 -16.50
C ALA A 4 9.05 -7.06 -15.48
N ILE A 5 9.34 -7.28 -14.20
CA ILE A 5 8.96 -6.37 -13.11
C ILE A 5 10.13 -5.47 -12.77
N ILE A 6 9.96 -4.16 -12.93
CA ILE A 6 10.94 -3.14 -12.53
C ILE A 6 10.37 -2.41 -11.32
N THR A 7 11.04 -2.52 -10.18
CA THR A 7 10.57 -1.99 -8.90
C THR A 7 11.61 -1.11 -8.23
N GLU A 8 11.17 -0.04 -7.56
CA GLU A 8 12.04 0.87 -6.80
C GLU A 8 12.53 0.26 -5.47
N SER A 9 11.86 -0.80 -4.98
CA SER A 9 12.17 -1.46 -3.72
C SER A 9 11.90 -2.97 -3.81
N PHE A 10 12.81 -3.76 -3.24
CA PHE A 10 12.68 -5.22 -3.16
C PHE A 10 13.34 -5.73 -1.86
N LEU A 11 13.25 -7.05 -1.64
CA LEU A 11 13.90 -7.69 -0.47
C LEU A 11 15.41 -7.35 -0.40
N PRO A 12 15.98 -7.21 0.79
CA PRO A 12 15.41 -7.49 2.13
C PRO A 12 14.48 -6.40 2.68
N GLN A 13 14.28 -5.30 1.97
CA GLN A 13 13.37 -4.22 2.40
C GLN A 13 11.92 -4.65 2.20
N VAL A 14 11.13 -4.59 3.29
CA VAL A 14 9.71 -4.93 3.29
C VAL A 14 8.88 -3.67 3.46
N ASN A 15 8.13 -3.32 2.42
CA ASN A 15 7.18 -2.23 2.41
C ASN A 15 5.96 -2.58 1.54
N GLY A 16 5.01 -1.67 1.38
CA GLY A 16 3.80 -1.92 0.62
C GLY A 16 4.03 -2.26 -0.85
N VAL A 17 5.06 -1.67 -1.50
CA VAL A 17 5.43 -1.97 -2.89
C VAL A 17 6.02 -3.36 -2.98
N THR A 18 7.03 -3.65 -2.14
CA THR A 18 7.67 -4.98 -2.07
C THR A 18 6.63 -6.06 -1.85
N ASN A 19 5.75 -5.92 -0.85
CA ASN A 19 4.71 -6.92 -0.56
C ASN A 19 3.80 -7.17 -1.76
N SER A 20 3.40 -6.14 -2.50
CA SER A 20 2.59 -6.31 -3.71
C SER A 20 3.35 -7.09 -4.79
N VAL A 21 4.63 -6.76 -5.01
CA VAL A 21 5.47 -7.46 -6.00
C VAL A 21 5.64 -8.94 -5.63
N LEU A 22 5.88 -9.25 -4.35
CA LEU A 22 6.01 -10.64 -3.89
C LEU A 22 4.73 -11.45 -4.18
N ARG A 23 3.55 -10.88 -3.90
CA ARG A 23 2.26 -11.53 -4.18
C ARG A 23 2.00 -11.71 -5.67
N VAL A 24 2.39 -10.74 -6.49
CA VAL A 24 2.32 -10.87 -7.95
C VAL A 24 3.23 -12.00 -8.44
N LEU A 25 4.46 -12.09 -7.96
CA LEU A 25 5.40 -13.16 -8.33
C LEU A 25 4.89 -14.54 -7.91
N GLU A 26 4.38 -14.69 -6.69
CA GLU A 26 3.77 -15.94 -6.22
C GLU A 26 2.62 -16.36 -7.13
N HIS A 27 1.72 -15.43 -7.47
CA HIS A 27 0.59 -15.70 -8.37
C HIS A 27 1.04 -16.08 -9.79
N LEU A 28 2.04 -15.38 -10.35
CA LEU A 28 2.58 -15.70 -11.68
C LEU A 28 3.16 -17.11 -11.73
N ARG A 29 3.91 -17.52 -10.70
CA ARG A 29 4.43 -18.89 -10.56
C ARG A 29 3.30 -19.92 -10.53
N ASP A 30 2.29 -19.69 -9.67
CA ASP A 30 1.20 -20.65 -9.44
C ASP A 30 0.31 -20.83 -10.67
N ASN A 31 0.32 -19.85 -11.58
CA ASN A 31 -0.43 -19.88 -12.84
C ASN A 31 0.43 -20.15 -14.09
N GLY A 32 1.68 -20.59 -13.92
CA GLY A 32 2.55 -21.02 -15.03
C GLY A 32 3.02 -19.89 -15.94
N HIS A 33 3.13 -18.66 -15.42
CA HIS A 33 3.74 -17.53 -16.11
C HIS A 33 5.23 -17.46 -15.83
N GLU A 34 5.96 -16.66 -16.62
CA GLU A 34 7.37 -16.39 -16.42
C GLU A 34 7.58 -14.95 -15.91
N ALA A 35 8.55 -14.75 -15.04
CA ALA A 35 8.90 -13.41 -14.57
C ALA A 35 10.40 -13.18 -14.43
N LEU A 36 10.80 -11.91 -14.52
CA LEU A 36 12.13 -11.37 -14.22
C LEU A 36 11.95 -10.15 -13.34
N VAL A 37 12.74 -10.02 -12.27
CA VAL A 37 12.71 -8.82 -11.42
C VAL A 37 13.99 -8.01 -11.59
N LEU A 38 13.86 -6.71 -11.85
CA LEU A 38 14.95 -5.73 -11.82
C LEU A 38 14.70 -4.75 -10.67
N ALA A 39 15.58 -4.70 -9.68
CA ALA A 39 15.44 -3.86 -8.50
C ALA A 39 16.78 -3.26 -8.05
N PRO A 40 16.80 -2.08 -7.41
CA PRO A 40 17.99 -1.60 -6.72
C PRO A 40 18.41 -2.61 -5.65
N GLY A 41 19.66 -2.99 -5.61
CA GLY A 41 20.10 -4.01 -4.67
C GLY A 41 21.59 -4.03 -4.43
N ASP A 42 22.00 -5.01 -3.60
CA ASP A 42 23.39 -5.30 -3.23
C ASP A 42 23.60 -6.82 -3.04
N ALA A 43 24.65 -7.17 -2.30
CA ALA A 43 24.96 -8.56 -1.99
C ALA A 43 23.90 -9.28 -1.11
N GLN A 44 23.07 -8.53 -0.37
CA GLN A 44 22.01 -9.07 0.49
C GLN A 44 20.68 -9.28 -0.24
N THR A 45 20.53 -8.65 -1.42
CA THR A 45 19.33 -8.83 -2.25
C THR A 45 19.28 -10.26 -2.78
N PRO A 46 18.17 -11.00 -2.57
CA PRO A 46 18.04 -12.35 -3.10
C PRO A 46 18.20 -12.37 -4.61
N ARG A 47 18.81 -13.40 -5.14
CA ARG A 47 18.99 -13.60 -6.60
C ARG A 47 17.82 -14.33 -7.25
N GLU A 48 16.92 -14.83 -6.42
CA GLU A 48 15.73 -15.57 -6.84
C GLU A 48 14.60 -15.33 -5.84
N TYR A 49 13.37 -15.26 -6.32
CA TYR A 49 12.15 -15.28 -5.51
C TYR A 49 11.04 -15.98 -6.27
N ALA A 50 10.30 -16.85 -5.60
CA ALA A 50 9.21 -17.65 -6.17
C ALA A 50 9.62 -18.46 -7.44
N GLY A 51 10.91 -18.85 -7.57
CA GLY A 51 11.43 -19.54 -8.75
C GLY A 51 11.81 -18.61 -9.91
N PHE A 52 11.74 -17.29 -9.73
CA PHE A 52 12.07 -16.30 -10.74
C PHE A 52 13.38 -15.57 -10.44
N PRO A 53 14.20 -15.26 -11.47
CA PRO A 53 15.43 -14.53 -11.29
C PRO A 53 15.18 -13.10 -10.82
N VAL A 54 16.00 -12.66 -9.89
CA VAL A 54 16.08 -11.29 -9.39
C VAL A 54 17.45 -10.70 -9.72
N ILE A 55 17.48 -9.62 -10.47
CA ILE A 55 18.70 -8.92 -10.86
C ILE A 55 18.84 -7.67 -9.99
N PRO A 56 19.73 -7.68 -8.99
CA PRO A 56 20.03 -6.48 -8.24
C PRO A 56 20.86 -5.52 -9.09
N LEU A 57 20.31 -4.35 -9.34
CA LEU A 57 20.95 -3.27 -10.05
C LEU A 57 21.82 -2.45 -9.10
N ALA A 58 22.97 -1.99 -9.59
CA ALA A 58 23.88 -1.14 -8.82
C ALA A 58 23.13 0.04 -8.21
N SER A 59 23.30 0.24 -6.92
CA SER A 59 22.53 1.23 -6.16
C SER A 59 23.32 1.81 -4.99
N LEU A 60 22.92 3.02 -4.57
CA LEU A 60 23.42 3.71 -3.38
C LEU A 60 22.28 3.95 -2.41
N HIS A 61 22.60 4.04 -1.12
CA HIS A 61 21.64 4.48 -0.11
C HIS A 61 21.32 5.97 -0.30
N TRP A 62 20.04 6.33 -0.12
CA TRP A 62 19.66 7.74 -0.11
C TRP A 62 20.20 8.41 1.16
N PRO A 63 20.87 9.57 1.07
CA PRO A 63 21.38 10.29 2.24
C PRO A 63 20.26 10.56 3.27
N GLY A 64 20.46 10.14 4.52
CA GLY A 64 19.47 10.31 5.60
C GLY A 64 18.36 9.28 5.68
N TYR A 65 18.27 8.34 4.72
CA TYR A 65 17.28 7.25 4.73
C TYR A 65 17.96 5.92 4.42
N GLN A 66 18.38 5.21 5.47
CA GLN A 66 19.13 3.95 5.33
C GLN A 66 18.35 2.85 4.61
N ASP A 67 17.01 2.93 4.66
CA ASP A 67 16.11 1.94 4.04
C ASP A 67 15.75 2.29 2.58
N VAL A 68 16.23 3.40 2.03
CA VAL A 68 15.93 3.79 0.64
C VAL A 68 17.17 3.65 -0.22
N ARG A 69 17.07 2.83 -1.25
CA ARG A 69 18.11 2.65 -2.27
C ARG A 69 17.71 3.30 -3.58
N VAL A 70 18.66 3.93 -4.23
CA VAL A 70 18.49 4.51 -5.56
C VAL A 70 19.44 3.85 -6.53
N SER A 71 18.91 3.30 -7.61
CA SER A 71 19.74 2.68 -8.63
C SER A 71 20.56 3.72 -9.42
N THR A 72 21.84 3.44 -9.52
CA THR A 72 22.80 4.19 -10.37
C THR A 72 22.94 3.59 -11.77
N SER A 73 22.35 2.41 -12.01
CA SER A 73 22.46 1.71 -13.29
C SER A 73 21.94 2.57 -14.44
N PRO A 74 22.66 2.62 -15.56
CA PRO A 74 22.20 3.33 -16.75
C PRO A 74 21.09 2.56 -17.48
N GLN A 75 20.34 3.23 -18.35
CA GLN A 75 19.22 2.66 -19.12
C GLN A 75 19.62 1.41 -19.90
N TRP A 76 20.76 1.42 -20.58
CA TRP A 76 21.23 0.29 -21.40
C TRP A 76 21.40 -1.03 -20.60
N THR A 77 21.59 -0.94 -19.27
CA THR A 77 21.64 -2.14 -18.43
C THR A 77 20.28 -2.83 -18.40
N MET A 78 19.21 -2.06 -18.29
CA MET A 78 17.84 -2.61 -18.33
C MET A 78 17.47 -3.11 -19.71
N GLU A 79 17.85 -2.35 -20.78
CA GLU A 79 17.66 -2.78 -22.17
C GLU A 79 18.28 -4.15 -22.44
N ARG A 80 19.50 -4.39 -21.94
CA ARG A 80 20.18 -5.68 -22.09
C ARG A 80 19.37 -6.82 -21.41
N TYR A 81 18.97 -6.65 -20.15
CA TYR A 81 18.21 -7.70 -19.45
C TYR A 81 16.83 -7.92 -20.05
N LEU A 82 16.15 -6.85 -20.51
CA LEU A 82 14.89 -6.98 -21.21
C LEU A 82 15.05 -7.68 -22.56
N ALA A 83 16.10 -7.37 -23.31
CA ALA A 83 16.38 -8.04 -24.58
C ALA A 83 16.73 -9.52 -24.42
N GLU A 84 17.47 -9.89 -23.35
CA GLU A 84 17.80 -11.28 -23.04
C GLU A 84 16.58 -12.07 -22.55
N PHE A 85 15.69 -11.44 -21.77
CA PHE A 85 14.49 -12.09 -21.23
C PHE A 85 13.33 -12.12 -22.21
N GLU A 86 13.27 -11.22 -23.20
CA GLU A 86 12.19 -11.08 -24.18
C GLU A 86 10.78 -11.04 -23.54
N PRO A 87 10.48 -10.07 -22.66
CA PRO A 87 9.19 -10.01 -21.99
C PRO A 87 8.06 -9.61 -22.94
N ASP A 88 6.85 -10.15 -22.71
CA ASP A 88 5.63 -9.71 -23.39
C ASP A 88 5.17 -8.34 -22.87
N VAL A 89 5.47 -8.03 -21.60
CA VAL A 89 5.06 -6.80 -20.92
C VAL A 89 6.06 -6.41 -19.82
N VAL A 90 6.24 -5.12 -19.61
CA VAL A 90 6.99 -4.57 -18.47
C VAL A 90 6.01 -4.03 -17.43
N HIS A 91 6.10 -4.53 -16.21
CA HIS A 91 5.38 -4.00 -15.04
C HIS A 91 6.30 -3.05 -14.27
N LEU A 92 5.94 -1.78 -14.17
CA LEU A 92 6.60 -0.81 -13.32
C LEU A 92 5.89 -0.72 -11.96
N ALA A 93 6.54 -1.20 -10.91
CA ALA A 93 5.98 -1.22 -9.56
C ALA A 93 6.41 0.03 -8.77
N GLY A 94 5.49 0.98 -8.58
CA GLY A 94 5.72 2.24 -7.90
C GLY A 94 6.82 3.09 -8.55
N PRO A 95 6.77 3.36 -9.86
CA PRO A 95 7.90 3.89 -10.61
C PRO A 95 8.22 5.34 -10.25
N PHE A 96 9.52 5.62 -10.06
CA PHE A 96 10.03 6.98 -9.86
C PHE A 96 11.39 7.19 -10.55
N MET A 97 12.48 6.61 -10.01
CA MET A 97 13.83 6.78 -10.56
C MET A 97 14.17 5.71 -11.59
N ILE A 98 14.20 4.45 -11.15
CA ILE A 98 14.48 3.30 -12.00
C ILE A 98 13.32 3.04 -12.96
N GLY A 99 12.09 3.28 -12.53
CA GLY A 99 10.90 3.12 -13.35
C GLY A 99 10.93 3.98 -14.61
N TYR A 100 11.47 5.21 -14.55
CA TYR A 100 11.64 6.03 -15.75
C TYR A 100 12.61 5.43 -16.76
N LYS A 101 13.79 5.00 -16.30
CA LYS A 101 14.79 4.35 -17.15
C LYS A 101 14.25 3.03 -17.72
N GLY A 102 13.50 2.28 -16.90
CA GLY A 102 12.83 1.05 -17.32
C GLY A 102 11.75 1.29 -18.37
N ALA A 103 10.96 2.35 -18.24
CA ALA A 103 9.97 2.73 -19.25
C ALA A 103 10.62 3.10 -20.59
N LEU A 104 11.74 3.84 -20.55
CA LEU A 104 12.50 4.18 -21.76
C LEU A 104 13.13 2.92 -22.41
N ALA A 105 13.68 2.02 -21.59
CA ALA A 105 14.26 0.77 -22.06
C ALA A 105 13.19 -0.13 -22.72
N ALA A 106 12.01 -0.25 -22.12
CA ALA A 106 10.89 -0.97 -22.72
C ALA A 106 10.43 -0.34 -24.03
N ALA A 107 10.34 1.01 -24.09
CA ALA A 107 9.94 1.72 -25.27
C ALA A 107 10.94 1.53 -26.43
N SER A 108 12.27 1.52 -26.17
CA SER A 108 13.29 1.28 -27.20
C SER A 108 13.21 -0.13 -27.80
N LEU A 109 12.72 -1.10 -27.03
CA LEU A 109 12.52 -2.49 -27.46
C LEU A 109 11.10 -2.78 -27.98
N GLY A 110 10.21 -1.78 -27.97
CA GLY A 110 8.83 -1.95 -28.41
C GLY A 110 7.95 -2.80 -27.46
N VAL A 111 8.40 -3.02 -26.23
CA VAL A 111 7.67 -3.78 -25.22
C VAL A 111 6.64 -2.88 -24.51
N PRO A 112 5.36 -3.30 -24.41
CA PRO A 112 4.34 -2.52 -23.71
C PRO A 112 4.61 -2.43 -22.20
N VAL A 113 4.26 -1.28 -21.62
CA VAL A 113 4.46 -0.98 -20.21
C VAL A 113 3.12 -0.83 -19.50
N VAL A 114 2.96 -1.53 -18.38
CA VAL A 114 1.89 -1.32 -17.39
C VAL A 114 2.52 -0.72 -16.13
N ALA A 115 2.07 0.46 -15.73
CA ALA A 115 2.61 1.16 -14.57
C ALA A 115 1.62 1.12 -13.39
N ILE A 116 2.09 0.70 -12.23
CA ILE A 116 1.31 0.65 -11.00
C ILE A 116 1.77 1.78 -10.06
N TYR A 117 0.90 2.75 -9.84
CA TYR A 117 1.14 3.85 -8.91
C TYR A 117 0.85 3.39 -7.49
N GLN A 118 1.87 3.30 -6.65
CA GLN A 118 1.72 2.76 -5.29
C GLN A 118 2.17 3.73 -4.19
N THR A 119 2.94 4.77 -4.53
CA THR A 119 3.51 5.71 -3.57
C THR A 119 3.37 7.13 -4.09
N ASP A 120 2.75 7.99 -3.29
CA ASP A 120 2.57 9.41 -3.60
C ASP A 120 3.79 10.25 -3.17
N ILE A 121 4.90 10.03 -3.87
CA ILE A 121 6.16 10.74 -3.60
C ILE A 121 6.00 12.28 -3.70
N PRO A 122 5.29 12.85 -4.71
CA PRO A 122 5.12 14.29 -4.82
C PRO A 122 4.45 14.92 -3.61
N SER A 123 3.35 14.35 -3.12
CA SER A 123 2.62 14.89 -1.96
C SER A 123 3.43 14.81 -0.66
N TYR A 124 4.30 13.81 -0.51
CA TYR A 124 5.26 13.79 0.60
C TYR A 124 6.23 14.97 0.53
N ALA A 125 6.79 15.28 -0.64
CA ALA A 125 7.70 16.43 -0.82
C ALA A 125 7.02 17.76 -0.50
N GLY A 126 5.78 17.97 -0.92
CA GLY A 126 4.98 19.16 -0.63
C GLY A 126 4.80 19.38 0.88
N ARG A 127 4.54 18.33 1.64
CA ARG A 127 4.31 18.39 3.10
C ARG A 127 5.58 18.78 3.89
N TYR A 128 6.76 18.46 3.38
CA TYR A 128 8.02 18.88 3.99
C TYR A 128 8.47 20.28 3.57
N GLY A 129 7.57 21.12 3.03
CA GLY A 129 7.85 22.51 2.65
C GLY A 129 8.65 22.65 1.35
N LEU A 130 8.75 21.60 0.56
CA LEU A 130 9.52 21.54 -0.67
C LEU A 130 8.63 21.69 -1.92
N GLY A 131 7.74 22.69 -1.95
CA GLY A 131 6.72 22.86 -3.02
C GLY A 131 7.26 22.87 -4.46
N LYS A 132 8.48 23.40 -4.68
CA LYS A 132 9.13 23.29 -6.00
C LYS A 132 9.48 21.87 -6.38
N LEU A 133 9.81 21.01 -5.40
CA LEU A 133 10.07 19.59 -5.60
C LEU A 133 8.77 18.81 -5.82
N GLU A 134 7.67 19.24 -5.24
CA GLU A 134 6.35 18.65 -5.52
C GLU A 134 5.97 18.79 -7.00
N PHE A 135 6.10 20.02 -7.55
CA PHE A 135 5.86 20.26 -8.98
C PHE A 135 6.75 19.38 -9.88
N TYR A 136 8.05 19.30 -9.56
CA TYR A 136 8.97 18.44 -10.30
C TYR A 136 8.60 16.95 -10.15
N GLY A 137 8.15 16.54 -8.97
CA GLY A 137 7.67 15.19 -8.70
C GLY A 137 6.49 14.82 -9.60
N TRP A 138 5.47 15.69 -9.70
CA TRP A 138 4.32 15.48 -10.57
C TRP A 138 4.68 15.49 -12.06
N TYR A 139 5.57 16.38 -12.47
CA TYR A 139 6.10 16.38 -13.83
C TYR A 139 6.76 15.04 -14.16
N ARG A 140 7.56 14.49 -13.23
CA ARG A 140 8.23 13.20 -13.39
C ARG A 140 7.26 12.04 -13.45
N VAL A 141 6.29 12.00 -12.54
CA VAL A 141 5.19 11.00 -12.55
C VAL A 141 4.48 11.03 -13.90
N ARG A 142 4.07 12.19 -14.37
CA ARG A 142 3.42 12.34 -15.67
C ARG A 142 4.30 11.82 -16.82
N GLN A 143 5.61 12.12 -16.84
CA GLN A 143 6.52 11.62 -17.86
C GLN A 143 6.57 10.08 -17.89
N ILE A 144 6.74 9.46 -16.73
CA ILE A 144 6.84 8.00 -16.61
C ILE A 144 5.55 7.34 -17.09
N HIS A 145 4.42 7.77 -16.55
CA HIS A 145 3.13 7.16 -16.80
C HIS A 145 2.59 7.46 -18.21
N SER A 146 3.08 8.51 -18.88
CA SER A 146 2.76 8.77 -20.29
C SER A 146 3.40 7.77 -21.25
N LEU A 147 4.51 7.13 -20.85
CA LEU A 147 5.17 6.05 -21.62
C LEU A 147 4.43 4.71 -21.45
N ALA A 148 3.60 4.56 -20.43
CA ALA A 148 2.86 3.33 -20.19
C ALA A 148 1.64 3.24 -21.13
N VAL A 149 1.32 2.01 -21.55
CA VAL A 149 0.06 1.71 -22.29
C VAL A 149 -1.14 1.92 -21.36
N ALA A 150 -0.99 1.54 -20.09
CA ALA A 150 -1.98 1.78 -19.04
C ALA A 150 -1.29 2.05 -17.70
N THR A 151 -1.94 2.88 -16.88
CA THR A 151 -1.56 3.15 -15.49
C THR A 151 -2.66 2.68 -14.57
N TYR A 152 -2.31 2.09 -13.44
CA TYR A 152 -3.29 1.70 -12.41
C TYR A 152 -2.94 2.32 -11.08
N ALA A 153 -3.96 2.87 -10.43
CA ALA A 153 -3.89 3.46 -9.10
C ALA A 153 -4.61 2.56 -8.07
N PRO A 154 -4.18 2.55 -6.80
CA PRO A 154 -4.75 1.65 -5.80
C PRO A 154 -6.13 2.11 -5.28
N SER A 155 -6.54 3.34 -5.56
CA SER A 155 -7.80 3.93 -5.10
C SER A 155 -8.34 4.96 -6.08
N THR A 156 -9.64 5.30 -5.94
CA THR A 156 -10.27 6.39 -6.71
C THR A 156 -9.60 7.72 -6.43
N PHE A 157 -9.23 7.99 -5.17
CA PHE A 157 -8.50 9.20 -4.79
C PHE A 157 -7.17 9.32 -5.56
N SER A 158 -6.36 8.27 -5.57
CA SER A 158 -5.08 8.29 -6.28
C SER A 158 -5.24 8.36 -7.79
N ARG A 159 -6.29 7.71 -8.35
CA ARG A 159 -6.64 7.84 -9.78
C ARG A 159 -6.97 9.28 -10.14
N ASP A 160 -7.85 9.91 -9.38
CA ASP A 160 -8.31 11.27 -9.68
C ASP A 160 -7.17 12.29 -9.51
N GLN A 161 -6.28 12.08 -8.56
CA GLN A 161 -5.06 12.85 -8.38
C GLN A 161 -4.13 12.71 -9.61
N LEU A 162 -3.89 11.52 -10.11
CA LEU A 162 -3.09 11.28 -11.32
C LEU A 162 -3.71 11.96 -12.54
N VAL A 163 -5.03 11.80 -12.73
CA VAL A 163 -5.77 12.43 -13.85
C VAL A 163 -5.70 13.95 -13.77
N SER A 164 -5.86 14.55 -12.60
CA SER A 164 -5.77 16.01 -12.40
C SER A 164 -4.39 16.58 -12.73
N HIS A 165 -3.32 15.75 -12.59
CA HIS A 165 -1.96 16.10 -12.99
C HIS A 165 -1.61 15.68 -14.43
N GLY A 166 -2.60 15.30 -15.22
CA GLY A 166 -2.46 15.02 -16.66
C GLY A 166 -1.85 13.67 -17.01
N VAL A 167 -1.93 12.69 -16.11
CA VAL A 167 -1.56 11.29 -16.41
C VAL A 167 -2.69 10.66 -17.24
N PRO A 168 -2.39 10.09 -18.41
CA PRO A 168 -3.40 9.48 -19.27
C PRO A 168 -3.70 8.03 -18.87
N ARG A 169 -4.85 7.51 -19.29
CA ARG A 169 -5.21 6.07 -19.23
C ARG A 169 -5.08 5.47 -17.84
N VAL A 170 -5.65 6.12 -16.83
CA VAL A 170 -5.58 5.67 -15.43
C VAL A 170 -6.80 4.82 -15.09
N GLY A 171 -6.56 3.55 -14.76
CA GLY A 171 -7.53 2.61 -14.17
C GLY A 171 -7.31 2.45 -12.66
N ILE A 172 -8.09 1.55 -12.06
CA ILE A 172 -7.93 1.18 -10.65
C ILE A 172 -7.47 -0.26 -10.57
N TRP A 173 -6.44 -0.49 -9.76
CA TRP A 173 -6.02 -1.81 -9.30
C TRP A 173 -5.65 -1.69 -7.82
N GLY A 174 -6.53 -2.23 -6.95
CA GLY A 174 -6.40 -2.15 -5.51
C GLY A 174 -5.34 -3.09 -4.96
N ARG A 175 -5.46 -3.40 -3.66
CA ARG A 175 -4.60 -4.39 -3.01
C ARG A 175 -5.44 -5.50 -2.41
N GLY A 176 -4.93 -6.71 -2.45
CA GLY A 176 -5.51 -7.87 -1.79
C GLY A 176 -5.22 -7.87 -0.29
N VAL A 177 -5.96 -8.70 0.43
CA VAL A 177 -5.71 -9.02 1.83
C VAL A 177 -5.61 -10.53 2.01
N ASP A 178 -4.72 -10.95 2.92
CA ASP A 178 -4.61 -12.34 3.34
C ASP A 178 -5.67 -12.63 4.41
N LYS A 179 -6.82 -13.13 3.98
CA LYS A 179 -7.98 -13.44 4.84
C LYS A 179 -7.78 -14.63 5.78
N VAL A 180 -6.80 -15.47 5.52
CA VAL A 180 -6.42 -16.59 6.39
C VAL A 180 -5.60 -16.06 7.55
N ARG A 181 -4.61 -15.24 7.25
CA ARG A 181 -3.76 -14.60 8.24
C ARG A 181 -4.53 -13.59 9.08
N PHE A 182 -5.27 -12.68 8.45
CA PHE A 182 -6.13 -11.70 9.12
C PHE A 182 -7.56 -12.21 9.14
N ASN A 183 -7.98 -12.69 10.32
CA ASN A 183 -9.24 -13.40 10.48
C ASN A 183 -9.80 -13.15 11.89
N PRO A 184 -11.13 -13.05 12.06
CA PRO A 184 -11.75 -12.93 13.39
C PRO A 184 -11.38 -14.05 14.35
N SER A 185 -11.08 -15.26 13.85
CA SER A 185 -10.64 -16.39 14.68
C SER A 185 -9.27 -16.19 15.35
N LYS A 186 -8.52 -15.15 14.97
CA LYS A 186 -7.26 -14.76 15.63
C LYS A 186 -7.48 -13.93 16.90
N TYR A 187 -8.72 -13.57 17.22
CA TYR A 187 -9.05 -12.91 18.49
C TYR A 187 -8.52 -13.68 19.70
N SER A 188 -7.95 -12.96 20.65
CA SER A 188 -7.43 -13.52 21.88
C SER A 188 -7.99 -12.79 23.08
N GLN A 189 -8.86 -13.46 23.83
CA GLN A 189 -9.41 -12.92 25.08
C GLN A 189 -8.30 -12.58 26.08
N GLU A 190 -7.28 -13.45 26.21
CA GLU A 190 -6.13 -13.21 27.09
C GLU A 190 -5.41 -11.89 26.75
N LEU A 191 -5.21 -11.63 25.45
CA LEU A 191 -4.54 -10.41 24.99
C LEU A 191 -5.43 -9.18 25.21
N HIS A 192 -6.73 -9.30 24.91
CA HIS A 192 -7.70 -8.25 25.15
C HIS A 192 -7.77 -7.88 26.65
N ASP A 193 -7.90 -8.86 27.54
CA ASP A 193 -7.96 -8.64 29.00
C ASP A 193 -6.64 -8.07 29.55
N LYS A 194 -5.51 -8.45 28.97
CA LYS A 194 -4.21 -7.84 29.31
C LYS A 194 -4.17 -6.34 29.01
N TRP A 195 -4.78 -5.90 27.90
CA TRP A 195 -4.82 -4.50 27.54
C TRP A 195 -5.91 -3.73 28.28
N ALA A 196 -7.06 -4.36 28.44
CA ALA A 196 -8.29 -3.80 28.98
C ALA A 196 -8.80 -4.61 30.18
N PRO A 197 -8.08 -4.60 31.34
CA PRO A 197 -8.35 -5.49 32.46
C PRO A 197 -9.68 -5.18 33.21
N HIS A 198 -10.30 -4.03 32.93
CA HIS A 198 -11.58 -3.63 33.51
C HIS A 198 -12.73 -3.73 32.49
N GLY A 199 -12.54 -4.39 31.35
CA GLY A 199 -13.53 -4.54 30.30
C GLY A 199 -13.70 -3.29 29.42
N GLU A 200 -12.67 -2.46 29.35
CA GLU A 200 -12.67 -1.29 28.45
C GLU A 200 -12.74 -1.72 26.99
N VAL A 201 -13.27 -0.86 26.15
CA VAL A 201 -13.25 -1.03 24.69
C VAL A 201 -11.85 -0.70 24.15
N VAL A 202 -11.25 -1.64 23.44
CA VAL A 202 -9.91 -1.48 22.86
C VAL A 202 -10.01 -0.72 21.54
N VAL A 203 -9.54 0.51 21.53
CA VAL A 203 -9.42 1.35 20.33
C VAL A 203 -7.96 1.32 19.86
N GLY A 204 -7.73 0.68 18.71
CA GLY A 204 -6.41 0.38 18.23
C GLY A 204 -5.97 1.20 17.01
N TYR A 205 -4.66 1.36 16.88
CA TYR A 205 -3.96 1.83 15.70
C TYR A 205 -2.89 0.82 15.31
N MET A 206 -2.64 0.65 14.03
CA MET A 206 -1.55 -0.17 13.52
C MET A 206 -0.85 0.55 12.35
N GLY A 207 0.46 0.74 12.47
CA GLY A 207 1.26 1.32 11.40
C GLY A 207 2.58 1.92 11.87
N ARG A 208 3.32 2.51 10.92
CA ARG A 208 4.54 3.25 11.21
C ARG A 208 4.21 4.49 12.05
N LEU A 209 4.98 4.73 13.12
CA LEU A 209 4.82 5.90 13.97
C LEU A 209 5.65 7.07 13.42
N ALA A 210 5.07 7.79 12.46
CA ALA A 210 5.71 8.91 11.77
C ALA A 210 4.72 10.08 11.62
N ALA A 211 5.24 11.27 11.41
CA ALA A 211 4.46 12.51 11.39
C ALA A 211 3.33 12.48 10.34
N GLU A 212 3.58 11.90 9.17
CA GLU A 212 2.60 11.78 8.08
C GLU A 212 1.42 10.87 8.42
N LYS A 213 1.56 9.98 9.41
CA LYS A 213 0.51 9.09 9.89
C LYS A 213 -0.40 9.73 10.94
N ARG A 214 -0.05 10.91 11.43
CA ARG A 214 -0.86 11.71 12.38
C ARG A 214 -1.33 10.93 13.61
N VAL A 215 -0.51 10.00 14.10
CA VAL A 215 -0.89 9.14 15.25
C VAL A 215 -1.14 9.97 16.52
N ALA A 216 -0.56 11.17 16.62
CA ALA A 216 -0.82 12.13 17.68
C ALA A 216 -2.31 12.53 17.79
N ASP A 217 -3.08 12.43 16.70
CA ASP A 217 -4.52 12.72 16.74
C ASP A 217 -5.28 11.76 17.67
N MET A 218 -4.74 10.55 17.96
CA MET A 218 -5.27 9.61 18.93
C MET A 218 -5.34 10.21 20.35
N ALA A 219 -4.56 11.26 20.66
CA ALA A 219 -4.62 11.94 21.95
C ALA A 219 -6.00 12.55 22.25
N ASN A 220 -6.78 12.88 21.21
CA ASN A 220 -8.14 13.37 21.35
C ASN A 220 -9.13 12.32 21.88
N LEU A 221 -8.68 11.06 22.00
CA LEU A 221 -9.48 9.93 22.49
C LEU A 221 -9.09 9.51 23.93
N ALA A 222 -8.02 10.07 24.48
CA ALA A 222 -7.38 9.56 25.71
C ALA A 222 -8.27 9.66 26.96
N ASP A 223 -9.25 10.56 26.97
CA ASP A 223 -10.18 10.82 28.07
C ASP A 223 -11.60 10.26 27.82
N ILE A 224 -11.79 9.47 26.76
CA ILE A 224 -13.09 8.81 26.52
C ILE A 224 -13.26 7.71 27.60
N PRO A 225 -14.36 7.76 28.37
CA PRO A 225 -14.62 6.75 29.40
C PRO A 225 -14.70 5.34 28.82
N ASN A 226 -14.31 4.34 29.60
CA ASN A 226 -14.36 2.93 29.22
C ASN A 226 -13.60 2.60 27.93
N THR A 227 -12.48 3.29 27.67
CA THR A 227 -11.68 3.14 26.45
C THR A 227 -10.22 2.89 26.79
N LYS A 228 -9.61 1.93 26.10
CA LYS A 228 -8.18 1.65 26.15
C LYS A 228 -7.54 1.85 24.78
N LEU A 229 -6.56 2.72 24.68
CA LEU A 229 -5.81 2.92 23.45
C LEU A 229 -4.67 1.93 23.32
N VAL A 230 -4.55 1.29 22.16
CA VAL A 230 -3.48 0.34 21.83
C VAL A 230 -2.81 0.74 20.51
N ILE A 231 -1.51 0.99 20.55
CA ILE A 231 -0.71 1.46 19.42
C ILE A 231 0.27 0.36 19.02
N VAL A 232 0.04 -0.22 17.85
CA VAL A 232 0.89 -1.27 17.26
C VAL A 232 1.78 -0.66 16.20
N GLY A 233 3.09 -0.70 16.43
CA GLY A 233 4.07 -0.20 15.47
C GLY A 233 5.27 0.46 16.11
N ASN A 234 6.23 0.83 15.25
CA ASN A 234 7.41 1.59 15.60
C ASN A 234 7.62 2.76 14.63
N GLY A 235 8.44 3.71 15.02
CA GLY A 235 8.83 4.83 14.17
C GLY A 235 9.41 5.99 14.94
N PRO A 236 9.89 7.02 14.23
CA PRO A 236 10.59 8.16 14.84
C PRO A 236 9.72 8.97 15.81
N ALA A 237 8.40 8.93 15.69
CA ALA A 237 7.49 9.65 16.58
C ALA A 237 7.17 8.92 17.89
N ARG A 238 7.64 7.68 18.10
CA ARG A 238 7.25 6.84 19.23
C ARG A 238 7.47 7.51 20.58
N SER A 239 8.68 8.02 20.84
CA SER A 239 9.01 8.61 22.15
C SER A 239 8.17 9.83 22.51
N GLU A 240 7.76 10.60 21.51
CA GLU A 240 6.86 11.74 21.71
C GLU A 240 5.41 11.29 21.93
N LEU A 241 4.96 10.28 21.20
CA LEU A 241 3.63 9.71 21.37
C LEU A 241 3.45 9.07 22.76
N GLU A 242 4.47 8.39 23.29
CA GLU A 242 4.44 7.79 24.64
C GLU A 242 4.26 8.87 25.73
N LYS A 243 4.80 10.08 25.54
CA LYS A 243 4.58 11.22 26.43
C LYS A 243 3.16 11.80 26.32
N GLN A 244 2.63 11.88 25.10
CA GLN A 244 1.28 12.42 24.84
C GLN A 244 0.18 11.45 25.25
N LEU A 245 0.46 10.15 25.24
CA LEU A 245 -0.48 9.04 25.50
C LEU A 245 0.06 8.12 26.61
N PRO A 246 0.29 8.63 27.83
CA PRO A 246 0.93 7.87 28.89
C PRO A 246 0.15 6.63 29.35
N ASN A 247 -1.17 6.60 29.11
CA ASN A 247 -2.05 5.50 29.48
C ASN A 247 -2.32 4.51 28.31
N ALA A 248 -1.80 4.76 27.12
CA ALA A 248 -1.92 3.87 25.98
C ALA A 248 -0.92 2.70 26.09
N VAL A 249 -1.28 1.57 25.50
CA VAL A 249 -0.37 0.44 25.33
C VAL A 249 0.41 0.59 24.03
N PHE A 250 1.71 0.63 24.11
CA PHE A 250 2.61 0.61 22.94
C PHE A 250 3.24 -0.76 22.82
N THR A 251 2.81 -1.56 21.85
CA THR A 251 3.31 -2.94 21.67
C THR A 251 4.68 -2.99 20.98
N GLY A 252 5.07 -1.93 20.27
CA GLY A 252 6.16 -1.96 19.30
C GLY A 252 5.70 -2.59 17.97
N GLY A 253 6.66 -2.86 17.09
CA GLY A 253 6.41 -3.55 15.83
C GLY A 253 6.13 -5.02 16.08
N LEU A 254 5.00 -5.51 15.60
CA LEU A 254 4.62 -6.93 15.65
C LEU A 254 4.74 -7.55 14.26
N GLY A 255 5.10 -8.83 14.21
CA GLY A 255 5.24 -9.61 12.98
C GLY A 255 4.58 -10.98 13.10
N GLY A 256 4.75 -11.82 12.06
CA GLY A 256 4.25 -13.20 12.09
C GLY A 256 2.78 -13.30 12.50
N GLU A 257 2.47 -14.20 13.41
CA GLU A 257 1.13 -14.44 13.95
C GLU A 257 0.71 -13.44 15.05
N GLU A 258 1.66 -12.71 15.63
CA GLU A 258 1.34 -11.73 16.68
C GLU A 258 0.57 -10.54 16.13
N LEU A 259 0.87 -10.10 14.91
CA LEU A 259 0.21 -8.96 14.29
C LEU A 259 -1.29 -9.21 14.04
N PRO A 260 -1.71 -10.26 13.33
CA PRO A 260 -3.14 -10.53 13.14
C PRO A 260 -3.86 -10.82 14.47
N ARG A 261 -3.20 -11.44 15.45
CA ARG A 261 -3.74 -11.64 16.79
C ARG A 261 -4.01 -10.31 17.48
N ALA A 262 -3.08 -9.38 17.42
CA ALA A 262 -3.23 -8.04 17.97
C ALA A 262 -4.38 -7.27 17.30
N VAL A 263 -4.44 -7.27 15.96
CA VAL A 263 -5.49 -6.56 15.22
C VAL A 263 -6.87 -7.15 15.50
N ALA A 264 -7.00 -8.48 15.49
CA ALA A 264 -8.28 -9.14 15.78
C ALA A 264 -8.76 -8.93 17.22
N SER A 265 -7.85 -8.59 18.14
CA SER A 265 -8.18 -8.31 19.56
C SER A 265 -8.50 -6.84 19.84
N MET A 266 -8.61 -6.00 18.80
CA MET A 266 -9.13 -4.64 18.90
C MET A 266 -10.66 -4.65 18.71
N ASP A 267 -11.36 -3.74 19.38
CA ASP A 267 -12.81 -3.56 19.23
C ASP A 267 -13.16 -2.50 18.16
N VAL A 268 -12.29 -1.51 18.00
CA VAL A 268 -12.37 -0.45 16.98
C VAL A 268 -10.97 -0.18 16.46
N PHE A 269 -10.83 -0.05 15.16
CA PHE A 269 -9.57 0.32 14.53
C PHE A 269 -9.62 1.76 14.04
N CYS A 270 -8.64 2.58 14.39
CA CYS A 270 -8.48 3.95 13.91
C CYS A 270 -7.28 4.07 12.99
N SER A 271 -7.49 4.64 11.80
CA SER A 271 -6.44 5.14 10.92
C SER A 271 -6.51 6.66 10.94
N THR A 272 -5.39 7.34 11.13
CA THR A 272 -5.34 8.81 11.26
C THR A 272 -4.60 9.50 10.11
N GLY A 273 -3.91 8.72 9.25
CA GLY A 273 -3.16 9.24 8.12
C GLY A 273 -4.03 9.77 7.00
N GLU A 274 -3.75 10.98 6.54
CA GLU A 274 -4.45 11.61 5.41
C GLU A 274 -3.79 11.37 4.04
N LEU A 275 -2.55 10.89 4.01
CA LEU A 275 -1.76 10.65 2.79
C LEU A 275 -1.69 9.16 2.42
N GLU A 276 -2.79 8.46 2.60
CA GLU A 276 -2.87 7.04 2.30
C GLU A 276 -3.32 6.82 0.86
N THR A 277 -2.47 6.26 0.02
CA THR A 277 -2.86 5.88 -1.35
C THR A 277 -3.86 4.73 -1.36
N PHE A 278 -3.80 3.83 -0.36
CA PHE A 278 -4.72 2.69 -0.20
C PHE A 278 -5.12 2.47 1.26
N CYS A 279 -4.16 2.40 2.18
CA CYS A 279 -4.29 2.03 3.59
C CYS A 279 -4.55 0.54 3.83
N GLN A 280 -3.51 -0.28 3.67
CA GLN A 280 -3.57 -1.73 3.88
C GLN A 280 -4.07 -2.10 5.29
N ALA A 281 -3.67 -1.34 6.32
CA ALA A 281 -4.06 -1.56 7.71
C ALA A 281 -5.59 -1.52 7.92
N VAL A 282 -6.30 -0.63 7.22
CA VAL A 282 -7.78 -0.59 7.22
C VAL A 282 -8.35 -1.89 6.69
N GLN A 283 -7.81 -2.41 5.57
CA GLN A 283 -8.28 -3.65 4.98
C GLN A 283 -7.98 -4.86 5.86
N GLU A 284 -6.82 -4.90 6.51
CA GLU A 284 -6.43 -5.94 7.46
C GLU A 284 -7.31 -5.94 8.72
N ALA A 285 -7.65 -4.76 9.26
CA ALA A 285 -8.58 -4.63 10.37
C ALA A 285 -9.99 -5.13 9.98
N LYS A 286 -10.49 -4.76 8.82
CA LYS A 286 -11.77 -5.26 8.28
C LYS A 286 -11.73 -6.78 8.10
N ALA A 287 -10.61 -7.34 7.65
CA ALA A 287 -10.44 -8.77 7.53
C ALA A 287 -10.51 -9.51 8.87
N CYS A 288 -10.09 -8.86 9.96
CA CYS A 288 -10.26 -9.34 11.33
C CYS A 288 -11.68 -9.13 11.89
N GLY A 289 -12.61 -8.54 11.14
CA GLY A 289 -13.96 -8.24 11.61
C GLY A 289 -14.00 -7.04 12.55
N VAL A 290 -13.06 -6.13 12.46
CA VAL A 290 -12.97 -4.93 13.31
C VAL A 290 -13.50 -3.72 12.51
N PRO A 291 -14.50 -2.97 13.06
CA PRO A 291 -14.99 -1.75 12.43
C PRO A 291 -13.90 -0.66 12.41
N VAL A 292 -13.90 0.15 11.38
CA VAL A 292 -12.82 1.09 11.12
C VAL A 292 -13.30 2.54 11.15
N ILE A 293 -12.47 3.42 11.71
CA ILE A 293 -12.65 4.88 11.68
C ILE A 293 -11.42 5.49 10.97
N SER A 294 -11.64 6.32 9.96
CA SER A 294 -10.57 6.95 9.19
C SER A 294 -10.97 8.34 8.69
N PRO A 295 -10.02 9.23 8.37
CA PRO A 295 -10.37 10.49 7.72
C PRO A 295 -11.00 10.25 6.34
N ARG A 296 -11.94 11.12 5.95
CA ARG A 296 -12.57 11.14 4.62
C ARG A 296 -11.57 11.63 3.56
N LYS A 297 -10.42 10.96 3.46
CA LYS A 297 -9.34 11.33 2.55
C LYS A 297 -8.48 10.13 2.18
N GLY A 298 -8.00 10.12 0.93
CA GLY A 298 -7.13 9.04 0.45
C GLY A 298 -7.87 7.73 0.20
N GLY A 299 -7.11 6.64 0.20
CA GLY A 299 -7.62 5.29 -0.07
C GLY A 299 -8.71 4.76 0.85
N PRO A 300 -8.77 5.16 2.14
CA PRO A 300 -9.85 4.73 3.03
C PRO A 300 -11.27 5.04 2.54
N ILE A 301 -11.45 6.05 1.69
CA ILE A 301 -12.77 6.39 1.10
C ILE A 301 -13.35 5.20 0.31
N ASP A 302 -12.51 4.45 -0.39
CA ASP A 302 -12.93 3.29 -1.17
C ASP A 302 -13.10 2.02 -0.32
N LEU A 303 -12.55 2.02 0.89
CA LEU A 303 -12.54 0.85 1.78
C LEU A 303 -13.65 0.87 2.81
N ILE A 304 -14.15 2.05 3.17
CA ILE A 304 -15.13 2.22 4.24
C ILE A 304 -16.46 2.66 3.65
N ASP A 305 -17.50 1.87 3.92
CA ASP A 305 -18.90 2.23 3.69
C ASP A 305 -19.42 2.84 5.01
N PRO A 306 -19.61 4.20 5.07
CA PRO A 306 -19.99 4.87 6.30
C PRO A 306 -21.32 4.32 6.86
N SER A 307 -21.41 4.21 8.16
CA SER A 307 -22.52 3.63 8.92
C SER A 307 -22.73 2.12 8.76
N ARG A 308 -21.99 1.47 7.87
CA ARG A 308 -22.12 0.03 7.62
C ARG A 308 -20.87 -0.75 8.01
N THR A 309 -19.67 -0.31 7.57
CA THR A 309 -18.41 -1.00 7.84
C THR A 309 -17.49 -0.22 8.76
N GLY A 310 -17.90 0.99 9.15
CA GLY A 310 -17.15 1.91 9.97
C GLY A 310 -17.59 3.35 9.76
N TRP A 311 -16.72 4.31 10.09
CA TRP A 311 -16.99 5.73 9.94
C TRP A 311 -15.85 6.45 9.20
N LEU A 312 -16.23 7.44 8.43
CA LEU A 312 -15.33 8.45 7.89
C LEU A 312 -15.58 9.77 8.63
N TYR A 313 -14.51 10.41 9.12
CA TYR A 313 -14.58 11.73 9.73
C TYR A 313 -13.94 12.80 8.84
N GLU A 314 -14.33 14.07 9.03
CA GLU A 314 -13.77 15.17 8.23
C GLU A 314 -12.27 15.39 8.59
N PRO A 315 -11.38 15.45 7.60
CA PRO A 315 -9.94 15.66 7.82
C PRO A 315 -9.66 16.91 8.65
N GLY A 316 -8.90 16.75 9.75
CA GLY A 316 -8.58 17.84 10.67
C GLY A 316 -9.67 18.15 11.70
N ASP A 317 -10.88 17.62 11.58
CA ASP A 317 -11.95 17.79 12.59
C ASP A 317 -11.83 16.71 13.68
N MET A 318 -11.14 17.07 14.75
CA MET A 318 -10.93 16.15 15.90
C MET A 318 -12.21 15.96 16.73
N ALA A 319 -13.18 16.88 16.66
CA ALA A 319 -14.46 16.72 17.34
C ALA A 319 -15.33 15.67 16.62
N ASP A 320 -15.35 15.69 15.29
CA ASP A 320 -16.00 14.63 14.48
C ASP A 320 -15.31 13.28 14.70
N PHE A 321 -13.96 13.22 14.65
CA PHE A 321 -13.19 12.00 14.94
C PHE A 321 -13.58 11.41 16.29
N ARG A 322 -13.55 12.21 17.36
CA ARG A 322 -13.94 11.78 18.70
C ARG A 322 -15.40 11.30 18.74
N SER A 323 -16.32 12.02 18.11
CA SER A 323 -17.73 11.66 18.04
C SER A 323 -17.95 10.27 17.44
N ARG A 324 -17.23 9.94 16.33
CA ARG A 324 -17.30 8.62 15.69
C ARG A 324 -16.77 7.51 16.58
N VAL A 325 -15.73 7.77 17.37
CA VAL A 325 -15.20 6.79 18.33
C VAL A 325 -16.17 6.59 19.47
N VAL A 326 -16.70 7.67 20.07
CA VAL A 326 -17.70 7.60 21.14
C VAL A 326 -18.93 6.81 20.71
N ASP A 327 -19.41 7.01 19.48
CA ASP A 327 -20.54 6.27 18.91
C ASP A 327 -20.30 4.75 18.93
N LEU A 328 -19.11 4.29 18.56
CA LEU A 328 -18.78 2.86 18.56
C LEU A 328 -18.38 2.32 19.94
N VAL A 329 -17.78 3.13 20.80
CA VAL A 329 -17.47 2.73 22.19
C VAL A 329 -18.75 2.53 22.98
N GLY A 330 -19.76 3.39 22.78
CA GLY A 330 -21.02 3.37 23.51
C GLY A 330 -22.04 2.30 23.06
N ASP A 331 -21.85 1.65 21.91
CA ASP A 331 -22.82 0.72 21.33
C ASP A 331 -22.17 -0.59 20.87
N ASP A 332 -22.17 -1.60 21.74
CA ASP A 332 -21.59 -2.92 21.48
C ASP A 332 -22.28 -3.64 20.31
N TYR A 333 -23.59 -3.52 20.20
CA TYR A 333 -24.34 -4.14 19.11
C TYR A 333 -23.94 -3.55 17.74
N LYS A 334 -23.92 -2.22 17.63
CA LYS A 334 -23.48 -1.52 16.43
C LYS A 334 -22.05 -1.88 16.06
N ARG A 335 -21.14 -1.87 17.04
CA ARG A 335 -19.73 -2.20 16.84
C ARG A 335 -19.55 -3.59 16.26
N ARG A 336 -20.23 -4.61 16.83
CA ARG A 336 -20.20 -5.98 16.31
C ARG A 336 -20.85 -6.10 14.94
N ALA A 337 -22.00 -5.48 14.71
CA ALA A 337 -22.67 -5.51 13.41
C ALA A 337 -21.80 -4.89 12.30
N MET A 338 -21.16 -3.76 12.59
CA MET A 338 -20.20 -3.14 11.66
C MET A 338 -18.98 -4.01 11.42
N GLY A 339 -18.46 -4.71 12.43
CA GLY A 339 -17.35 -5.64 12.28
C GLY A 339 -17.67 -6.81 11.34
N VAL A 340 -18.85 -7.40 11.48
CA VAL A 340 -19.36 -8.46 10.58
C VAL A 340 -19.48 -7.92 9.14
N ALA A 341 -20.07 -6.74 8.95
CA ALA A 341 -20.20 -6.11 7.65
C ALA A 341 -18.83 -5.72 7.05
N ALA A 342 -17.89 -5.27 7.87
CA ALA A 342 -16.53 -4.98 7.46
C ALA A 342 -15.84 -6.22 6.89
N ARG A 343 -15.91 -7.36 7.59
CA ARG A 343 -15.39 -8.65 7.11
C ARG A 343 -16.04 -9.06 5.80
N ALA A 344 -17.37 -9.02 5.70
CA ALA A 344 -18.09 -9.39 4.48
C ALA A 344 -17.68 -8.55 3.27
N SER A 345 -17.38 -7.27 3.47
CA SER A 345 -17.05 -6.34 2.38
C SER A 345 -15.71 -6.60 1.71
N ILE A 346 -14.81 -7.39 2.34
CA ILE A 346 -13.49 -7.71 1.79
C ILE A 346 -13.41 -9.14 1.23
N GLU A 347 -14.53 -9.87 1.19
CA GLU A 347 -14.55 -11.30 0.87
C GLU A 347 -13.91 -11.61 -0.49
N ASN A 348 -14.13 -10.77 -1.48
CA ASN A 348 -13.57 -10.92 -2.83
C ASN A 348 -12.27 -10.14 -3.05
N ARG A 349 -11.74 -9.45 -2.04
CA ARG A 349 -10.49 -8.67 -2.13
C ARG A 349 -9.27 -9.51 -1.76
N THR A 350 -9.15 -10.70 -2.33
CA THR A 350 -7.98 -11.56 -2.12
C THR A 350 -6.85 -11.18 -3.07
N TRP A 351 -5.62 -11.48 -2.69
CA TRP A 351 -4.47 -11.31 -3.59
C TRP A 351 -4.60 -12.14 -4.86
N GLU A 352 -5.18 -13.34 -4.76
CA GLU A 352 -5.44 -14.20 -5.90
C GLU A 352 -6.34 -13.50 -6.95
N ASN A 353 -7.50 -12.97 -6.52
CA ASN A 353 -8.40 -12.25 -7.41
C ASN A 353 -7.75 -11.01 -8.02
N LEU A 354 -7.06 -10.21 -7.21
CA LEU A 354 -6.42 -8.97 -7.68
C LEU A 354 -5.25 -9.25 -8.63
N CYS A 355 -4.47 -10.30 -8.38
CA CYS A 355 -3.38 -10.67 -9.29
C CYS A 355 -3.92 -11.29 -10.58
N SER A 356 -5.03 -12.04 -10.54
CA SER A 356 -5.72 -12.52 -11.74
C SER A 356 -6.22 -11.33 -12.60
N GLU A 357 -6.82 -10.31 -11.99
CA GLU A 357 -7.20 -9.07 -12.66
C GLU A 357 -5.97 -8.38 -13.29
N LEU A 358 -4.84 -8.34 -12.59
CA LEU A 358 -3.60 -7.75 -13.11
C LEU A 358 -3.08 -8.50 -14.35
N VAL A 359 -3.18 -9.82 -14.39
CA VAL A 359 -2.82 -10.61 -15.57
C VAL A 359 -3.69 -10.24 -16.76
N VAL A 360 -4.99 -10.04 -16.58
CA VAL A 360 -5.89 -9.54 -17.63
C VAL A 360 -5.44 -8.15 -18.12
N HIS A 361 -5.01 -7.27 -17.21
CA HIS A 361 -4.47 -5.97 -17.58
C HIS A 361 -3.16 -6.07 -18.41
N TYR A 362 -2.30 -7.05 -18.12
CA TYR A 362 -1.12 -7.31 -18.96
C TYR A 362 -1.52 -7.76 -20.36
N GLU A 363 -2.46 -8.69 -20.48
CA GLU A 363 -2.95 -9.19 -21.77
C GLU A 363 -3.61 -8.08 -22.60
N ASP A 364 -4.36 -7.18 -21.96
CA ASP A 364 -4.94 -6.01 -22.60
C ASP A 364 -3.86 -5.06 -23.14
N ALA A 365 -2.81 -4.81 -22.35
CA ALA A 365 -1.70 -3.96 -22.77
C ALA A 365 -0.93 -4.56 -23.98
N ILE A 366 -0.68 -5.87 -23.97
CA ILE A 366 -0.06 -6.61 -25.06
C ILE A 366 -0.92 -6.49 -26.34
N ARG A 367 -2.23 -6.72 -26.22
CA ARG A 367 -3.17 -6.60 -27.33
C ARG A 367 -3.21 -5.19 -27.94
N LEU A 368 -3.23 -4.17 -27.12
CA LEU A 368 -3.25 -2.77 -27.55
C LEU A 368 -1.95 -2.39 -28.28
N ALA A 369 -0.80 -2.82 -27.79
CA ALA A 369 0.49 -2.62 -28.44
C ALA A 369 0.57 -3.30 -29.82
N GLY A 370 0.13 -4.57 -29.91
CA GLY A 370 0.11 -5.32 -31.16
C GLY A 370 -0.81 -4.70 -32.24
N ARG A 371 -1.94 -4.11 -31.86
CA ARG A 371 -2.80 -3.34 -32.77
C ARG A 371 -2.13 -2.07 -33.27
N SER A 372 -1.43 -1.34 -32.38
CA SER A 372 -0.72 -0.11 -32.72
C SER A 372 0.41 -0.35 -33.72
N THR A 373 1.13 -1.45 -33.57
CA THR A 373 2.22 -1.86 -34.49
C THR A 373 1.68 -2.21 -35.88
N ARG A 374 0.55 -2.94 -35.95
CA ARG A 374 -0.09 -3.28 -37.23
C ARG A 374 -0.62 -2.06 -37.98
N ILE A 375 -1.18 -1.08 -37.29
CA ILE A 375 -1.66 0.17 -37.88
C ILE A 375 -0.48 0.97 -38.47
N ARG A 376 0.64 1.08 -37.74
CA ARG A 376 1.84 1.78 -38.20
C ARG A 376 2.52 1.09 -39.38
N ALA A 377 2.43 -0.23 -39.48
CA ALA A 377 2.98 -0.97 -40.61
C ALA A 377 2.06 -0.94 -41.85
N ALA A 378 0.81 -0.55 -41.71
CA ALA A 378 -0.18 -0.42 -42.80
C ALA A 378 -0.30 1.01 -43.37
N LEU A 379 0.35 1.99 -42.75
CA LEU A 379 0.48 3.39 -43.21
C LEU A 379 1.86 3.62 -43.83
#